data_79f82c7468db5ab6d80b706da8967d0a
#
_entry.id   79f82c7468db5ab6d80b706da8967d0a
#
_cell.length_a   1.000
_cell.length_b   1.000
_cell.length_c   1.000
_cell.angle_alpha   90.00
_cell.angle_beta   90.00
_cell.angle_gamma   90.00
#
_symmetry.space_group_name_H-M   'P 1'
#
loop_
_entity.id
_entity.type
_entity.pdbx_description
1 polymer ?
#
loop_
_entity_poly.entity_id
_entity_poly.type
_entity_poly.pdbx_seq_one_letter_code
_entity_poly.pdbx_strand_id
1 'polypeptide(L)'
;IAMKTTLIKFLQTEMNWNPINISFIEKLGGLSSENYKVSYNNNDYFVKICIADYLHTDRVNELSILNKVSKINLAPNIYYFSNKSGNMITSWIDGSMPSLDDFNSSNFLNMLSNSLKSLHNLKCEKQFNPFNDIRKRIEICKDLNLPLPKSINILLEFLTYLEYKLNKSPLIGLCHNDLNASNIILTSNKLY
;
A
#
# COMPACT_ATOMS: atom_id res chain seq x y z
N ILE A 1 14.16 17.08 15.76
CA ILE A 1 14.07 18.42 15.09
C ILE A 1 14.30 18.27 13.57
N ALA A 2 15.36 17.60 13.12
CA ALA A 2 15.68 17.49 11.68
C ALA A 2 14.58 16.82 10.82
N MET A 3 13.91 15.78 11.32
CA MET A 3 12.84 15.04 10.59
C MET A 3 11.61 15.93 10.34
N LYS A 4 11.22 16.74 11.33
CA LYS A 4 10.08 17.66 11.18
C LYS A 4 10.36 18.73 10.11
N THR A 5 11.62 19.15 9.98
CA THR A 5 12.07 20.09 8.95
C THR A 5 11.95 19.52 7.54
N THR A 6 12.31 18.24 7.34
CA THR A 6 12.19 17.55 6.04
C THR A 6 10.74 17.41 5.60
N LEU A 7 9.85 16.99 6.51
CA LEU A 7 8.41 16.89 6.22
C LEU A 7 7.82 18.27 5.86
N ILE A 8 8.08 19.30 6.65
CA ILE A 8 7.57 20.66 6.37
C ILE A 8 8.06 21.15 5.01
N LYS A 9 9.34 20.96 4.70
CA LYS A 9 9.91 21.33 3.40
C LYS A 9 9.21 20.58 2.26
N PHE A 10 8.95 19.27 2.41
CA PHE A 10 8.20 18.48 1.44
C PHE A 10 6.79 19.07 1.21
N LEU A 11 6.05 19.35 2.29
CA LEU A 11 4.69 19.91 2.20
C LEU A 11 4.68 21.30 1.54
N GLN A 12 5.67 22.12 1.83
CA GLN A 12 5.82 23.43 1.17
C GLN A 12 6.11 23.28 -0.33
N THR A 13 7.06 22.40 -0.69
CA THR A 13 7.51 22.25 -2.08
C THR A 13 6.45 21.60 -2.96
N GLU A 14 5.83 20.51 -2.49
CA GLU A 14 4.94 19.69 -3.32
C GLU A 14 3.48 20.15 -3.26
N MET A 15 3.05 20.69 -2.12
CA MET A 15 1.65 21.10 -1.90
C MET A 15 1.48 22.62 -1.83
N ASN A 16 2.56 23.36 -1.83
CA ASN A 16 2.56 24.82 -1.58
C ASN A 16 1.88 25.20 -0.25
N TRP A 17 2.00 24.32 0.77
CA TRP A 17 1.40 24.56 2.09
C TRP A 17 2.21 25.58 2.88
N ASN A 18 1.52 26.58 3.42
CA ASN A 18 2.15 27.52 4.35
C ASN A 18 2.31 26.86 5.71
N PRO A 19 3.55 26.71 6.26
CA PRO A 19 3.79 26.07 7.56
C PRO A 19 3.01 26.68 8.72
N ILE A 20 2.66 27.96 8.65
CA ILE A 20 1.90 28.66 9.71
C ILE A 20 0.49 28.06 9.88
N ASN A 21 -0.04 27.42 8.83
CA ASN A 21 -1.36 26.81 8.83
C ASN A 21 -1.34 25.32 9.24
N ILE A 22 -0.17 24.79 9.56
CA ILE A 22 -0.01 23.42 10.07
C ILE A 22 -0.22 23.48 11.59
N SER A 23 -1.36 22.99 12.06
CA SER A 23 -1.72 23.03 13.48
C SER A 23 -1.30 21.78 14.26
N PHE A 24 -1.08 20.64 13.56
CA PHE A 24 -0.74 19.39 14.20
C PHE A 24 0.11 18.50 13.28
N ILE A 25 1.07 17.78 13.87
CA ILE A 25 1.85 16.73 13.18
C ILE A 25 2.08 15.60 14.17
N GLU A 26 1.64 14.41 13.82
CA GLU A 26 1.90 13.16 14.54
C GLU A 26 2.64 12.17 13.63
N LYS A 27 3.73 11.59 14.14
CA LYS A 27 4.42 10.49 13.44
C LYS A 27 3.73 9.17 13.76
N LEU A 28 3.32 8.48 12.70
CA LEU A 28 2.72 7.15 12.76
C LEU A 28 3.79 6.07 12.54
N GLY A 29 3.42 4.81 12.73
CA GLY A 29 4.29 3.66 12.42
C GLY A 29 4.53 3.49 10.92
N GLY A 30 5.54 2.69 10.57
CA GLY A 30 5.85 2.29 9.19
C GLY A 30 7.25 1.69 9.10
N LEU A 31 7.43 0.63 8.29
CA LEU A 31 8.70 -0.05 8.09
C LEU A 31 9.46 0.49 6.87
N SER A 32 8.75 0.72 5.76
CA SER A 32 9.33 1.15 4.48
C SER A 32 9.12 2.63 4.17
N SER A 33 8.38 3.33 5.04
CA SER A 33 8.05 4.75 4.89
C SER A 33 7.92 5.41 6.25
N GLU A 34 8.09 6.72 6.28
CA GLU A 34 7.67 7.55 7.39
C GLU A 34 6.25 8.03 7.11
N ASN A 35 5.34 7.71 8.03
CA ASN A 35 3.93 8.06 7.93
C ASN A 35 3.58 9.10 8.97
N TYR A 36 2.74 10.06 8.59
CA TYR A 36 2.34 11.17 9.45
C TYR A 36 0.84 11.45 9.31
N LYS A 37 0.21 11.81 10.44
CA LYS A 37 -1.02 12.57 10.44
C LYS A 37 -0.66 14.04 10.47
N VAL A 38 -1.20 14.84 9.57
CA VAL A 38 -0.94 16.28 9.48
C VAL A 38 -2.25 17.04 9.38
N SER A 39 -2.46 18.02 10.28
CA SER A 39 -3.61 18.93 10.20
C SER A 39 -3.20 20.23 9.53
N TYR A 40 -3.85 20.58 8.42
CA TYR A 40 -3.61 21.79 7.65
C TYR A 40 -4.94 22.46 7.30
N ASN A 41 -5.10 23.74 7.62
CA ASN A 41 -6.35 24.49 7.42
C ASN A 41 -7.59 23.76 7.96
N ASN A 42 -7.51 23.21 9.18
CA ASN A 42 -8.58 22.46 9.86
C ASN A 42 -9.00 21.15 9.15
N ASN A 43 -8.20 20.65 8.21
CA ASN A 43 -8.41 19.33 7.61
C ASN A 43 -7.24 18.41 7.96
N ASP A 44 -7.56 17.16 8.19
CA ASP A 44 -6.56 16.13 8.49
C ASP A 44 -6.16 15.36 7.24
N TYR A 45 -4.86 15.06 7.13
CA TYR A 45 -4.25 14.36 6.01
C TYR A 45 -3.35 13.25 6.51
N PHE A 46 -3.29 12.17 5.75
CA PHE A 46 -2.24 11.17 5.87
C PHE A 46 -1.13 11.53 4.88
N VAL A 47 0.11 11.57 5.38
CA VAL A 47 1.31 11.88 4.59
C VAL A 47 2.28 10.72 4.70
N LYS A 48 2.64 10.13 3.55
CA LYS A 48 3.62 9.04 3.42
C LYS A 48 4.87 9.57 2.73
N ILE A 49 6.01 9.43 3.38
CA ILE A 49 7.33 9.71 2.82
C ILE A 49 8.08 8.37 2.68
N CYS A 50 8.33 7.95 1.46
CA CYS A 50 9.08 6.72 1.20
C CYS A 50 10.54 6.90 1.57
N ILE A 51 11.11 5.97 2.34
CA ILE A 51 12.51 6.03 2.79
C ILE A 51 13.44 5.48 1.71
N ALA A 52 13.01 4.45 0.99
CA ALA A 52 13.74 3.84 -0.10
C ALA A 52 12.81 3.22 -1.14
N ASP A 53 13.20 3.24 -2.39
CA ASP A 53 12.52 2.50 -3.45
C ASP A 53 13.08 1.07 -3.48
N TYR A 54 12.57 0.25 -2.58
CA TYR A 54 12.90 -1.16 -2.56
C TYR A 54 12.19 -1.83 -3.74
N LEU A 55 12.90 -2.16 -4.80
CA LEU A 55 12.43 -3.11 -5.80
C LEU A 55 11.66 -2.54 -7.01
N HIS A 56 12.06 -1.40 -7.53
CA HIS A 56 11.52 -0.92 -8.82
C HIS A 56 9.99 -0.98 -8.91
N THR A 57 9.31 -0.43 -7.90
CA THR A 57 7.85 -0.40 -7.86
C THR A 57 7.32 0.40 -9.05
N ASP A 58 6.38 -0.17 -9.79
CA ASP A 58 5.69 0.53 -10.88
C ASP A 58 4.73 1.58 -10.31
N ARG A 59 5.25 2.76 -10.02
CA ARG A 59 4.51 3.87 -9.40
C ARG A 59 3.37 4.39 -10.26
N VAL A 60 3.47 4.29 -11.57
CA VAL A 60 2.39 4.70 -12.48
C VAL A 60 1.21 3.74 -12.35
N ASN A 61 1.49 2.45 -12.31
CA ASN A 61 0.45 1.44 -12.08
C ASN A 61 -0.13 1.54 -10.65
N GLU A 62 0.73 1.79 -9.63
CA GLU A 62 0.28 2.03 -8.25
C GLU A 62 -0.73 3.18 -8.19
N LEU A 63 -0.43 4.34 -8.77
CA LEU A 63 -1.35 5.48 -8.81
C LEU A 63 -2.65 5.15 -9.57
N SER A 64 -2.56 4.43 -10.69
CA SER A 64 -3.73 4.00 -11.46
C SER A 64 -4.66 3.13 -10.61
N ILE A 65 -4.11 2.18 -9.87
CA ILE A 65 -4.86 1.30 -8.96
C ILE A 65 -5.47 2.11 -7.82
N LEU A 66 -4.69 2.93 -7.13
CA LEU A 66 -5.16 3.77 -6.03
C LEU A 66 -6.34 4.66 -6.44
N ASN A 67 -6.28 5.28 -7.63
CA ASN A 67 -7.38 6.07 -8.16
C ASN A 67 -8.64 5.24 -8.44
N LYS A 68 -8.51 4.00 -8.92
CA LYS A 68 -9.65 3.11 -9.12
C LYS A 68 -10.30 2.70 -7.81
N VAL A 69 -9.47 2.36 -6.81
CA VAL A 69 -9.94 1.93 -5.47
C VAL A 69 -10.56 3.09 -4.70
N SER A 70 -10.00 4.30 -4.80
CA SER A 70 -10.57 5.51 -4.20
C SER A 70 -11.95 5.86 -4.79
N LYS A 71 -12.14 5.69 -6.11
CA LYS A 71 -13.44 5.93 -6.78
C LYS A 71 -14.56 5.02 -6.28
N ILE A 72 -14.25 3.82 -5.84
CA ILE A 72 -15.22 2.92 -5.20
C ILE A 72 -15.23 3.06 -3.68
N ASN A 73 -14.57 4.08 -3.18
CA ASN A 73 -14.46 4.43 -1.77
C ASN A 73 -13.87 3.30 -0.88
N LEU A 74 -12.94 2.52 -1.35
CA LEU A 74 -12.15 1.55 -0.57
C LEU A 74 -10.73 2.05 -0.28
N ALA A 75 -10.40 3.28 -0.68
CA ALA A 75 -9.18 3.98 -0.31
C ALA A 75 -9.50 5.47 -0.09
N PRO A 76 -8.68 6.20 0.68
CA PRO A 76 -8.83 7.63 0.86
C PRO A 76 -8.63 8.41 -0.45
N ASN A 77 -9.13 9.64 -0.50
CA ASN A 77 -8.89 10.54 -1.64
C ASN A 77 -7.41 10.91 -1.71
N ILE A 78 -6.84 10.89 -2.92
CA ILE A 78 -5.44 11.21 -3.17
C ILE A 78 -5.33 12.68 -3.54
N TYR A 79 -4.54 13.44 -2.81
CA TYR A 79 -4.23 14.84 -3.07
C TYR A 79 -2.88 15.02 -3.78
N TYR A 80 -1.93 14.12 -3.48
CA TYR A 80 -0.62 14.11 -4.08
C TYR A 80 -0.08 12.69 -4.19
N PHE A 81 0.61 12.39 -5.28
CA PHE A 81 1.36 11.16 -5.46
C PHE A 81 2.57 11.41 -6.37
N SER A 82 3.74 11.01 -5.91
CA SER A 82 4.98 11.10 -6.70
C SER A 82 5.25 9.81 -7.47
N ASN A 83 5.16 9.85 -8.78
CA ASN A 83 5.55 8.72 -9.64
C ASN A 83 7.04 8.36 -9.54
N LYS A 84 7.86 9.26 -8.97
CA LYS A 84 9.30 9.03 -8.80
C LYS A 84 9.62 8.38 -7.46
N SER A 85 9.07 8.88 -6.38
CA SER A 85 9.42 8.43 -5.02
C SER A 85 8.35 7.56 -4.35
N GLY A 86 7.10 7.63 -4.81
CA GLY A 86 5.96 7.03 -4.13
C GLY A 86 5.49 7.80 -2.89
N ASN A 87 6.03 9.01 -2.66
CA ASN A 87 5.49 9.89 -1.63
C ASN A 87 4.03 10.22 -1.94
N MET A 88 3.20 10.26 -0.91
CA MET A 88 1.76 10.36 -1.09
C MET A 88 1.13 11.21 0.01
N ILE A 89 0.11 11.98 -0.37
CA ILE A 89 -0.78 12.69 0.57
C ILE A 89 -2.21 12.30 0.22
N THR A 90 -2.94 11.84 1.24
CA THR A 90 -4.35 11.48 1.10
C THR A 90 -5.20 12.15 2.17
N SER A 91 -6.53 12.08 2.03
CA SER A 91 -7.41 12.41 3.15
C SER A 91 -7.12 11.50 4.34
N TRP A 92 -7.25 12.05 5.53
CA TRP A 92 -7.30 11.24 6.76
C TRP A 92 -8.62 10.48 6.82
N ILE A 93 -8.57 9.23 7.24
CA ILE A 93 -9.77 8.44 7.56
C ILE A 93 -9.84 8.30 9.07
N ASP A 94 -10.92 8.81 9.65
CA ASP A 94 -11.16 8.69 11.09
C ASP A 94 -11.78 7.32 11.40
N GLY A 95 -10.97 6.43 11.88
CA GLY A 95 -11.32 5.04 12.16
C GLY A 95 -10.21 4.34 12.95
N SER A 96 -10.39 3.07 13.19
CA SER A 96 -9.45 2.24 13.95
C SER A 96 -9.08 0.97 13.19
N MET A 97 -7.96 0.37 13.57
CA MET A 97 -7.63 -0.99 13.16
C MET A 97 -8.66 -1.96 13.75
N PRO A 98 -9.18 -2.93 12.97
CA PRO A 98 -10.09 -3.94 13.48
C PRO A 98 -9.47 -4.76 14.63
N SER A 99 -10.24 -5.01 15.66
CA SER A 99 -9.90 -5.87 16.80
C SER A 99 -10.19 -7.35 16.49
N LEU A 100 -9.74 -8.24 17.36
CA LEU A 100 -10.10 -9.67 17.28
C LEU A 100 -11.62 -9.90 17.37
N ASP A 101 -12.32 -9.09 18.18
CA ASP A 101 -13.77 -9.20 18.32
C ASP A 101 -14.50 -8.78 17.04
N ASP A 102 -13.97 -7.80 16.31
CA ASP A 102 -14.50 -7.45 14.98
C ASP A 102 -14.43 -8.64 14.03
N PHE A 103 -13.32 -9.37 13.99
CA PHE A 103 -13.16 -10.55 13.13
C PHE A 103 -14.09 -11.72 13.54
N ASN A 104 -14.64 -11.71 14.74
CA ASN A 104 -15.68 -12.66 15.18
C ASN A 104 -17.11 -12.16 14.86
N SER A 105 -17.27 -10.93 14.39
CA SER A 105 -18.56 -10.31 14.07
C SER A 105 -19.00 -10.65 12.65
N SER A 106 -20.19 -11.19 12.49
CA SER A 106 -20.82 -11.42 11.19
C SER A 106 -20.96 -10.13 10.37
N ASN A 107 -21.22 -9.00 11.04
CA ASN A 107 -21.33 -7.70 10.37
C ASN A 107 -19.99 -7.28 9.74
N PHE A 108 -18.90 -7.36 10.49
CA PHE A 108 -17.57 -7.05 9.98
C PHE A 108 -17.17 -7.99 8.83
N LEU A 109 -17.40 -9.29 8.97
CA LEU A 109 -17.09 -10.28 7.93
C LEU A 109 -17.88 -10.02 6.65
N ASN A 110 -19.14 -9.61 6.74
CA ASN A 110 -19.95 -9.21 5.60
C ASN A 110 -19.41 -7.94 4.93
N MET A 111 -19.03 -6.92 5.70
CA MET A 111 -18.40 -5.72 5.16
C MET A 111 -17.08 -6.04 4.44
N LEU A 112 -16.23 -6.86 5.06
CA LEU A 112 -14.96 -7.29 4.49
C LEU A 112 -15.16 -8.07 3.19
N SER A 113 -16.07 -9.05 3.19
CA SER A 113 -16.40 -9.84 2.00
C SER A 113 -16.90 -8.96 0.85
N ASN A 114 -17.79 -8.00 1.13
CA ASN A 114 -18.33 -7.09 0.11
C ASN A 114 -17.24 -6.15 -0.43
N SER A 115 -16.35 -5.64 0.44
CA SER A 115 -15.22 -4.80 0.05
C SER A 115 -14.26 -5.57 -0.86
N LEU A 116 -13.91 -6.81 -0.50
CA LEU A 116 -13.06 -7.67 -1.32
C LEU A 116 -13.70 -8.02 -2.66
N LYS A 117 -14.98 -8.34 -2.71
CA LYS A 117 -15.71 -8.58 -3.98
C LYS A 117 -15.66 -7.35 -4.88
N SER A 118 -15.87 -6.16 -4.31
CA SER A 118 -15.80 -4.91 -5.06
C SER A 118 -14.39 -4.65 -5.60
N LEU A 119 -13.36 -4.93 -4.79
CA LEU A 119 -11.96 -4.82 -5.20
C LEU A 119 -11.63 -5.80 -6.33
N HIS A 120 -11.99 -7.08 -6.19
CA HIS A 120 -11.72 -8.14 -7.17
C HIS A 120 -12.41 -7.91 -8.51
N ASN A 121 -13.52 -7.17 -8.54
CA ASN A 121 -14.22 -6.81 -9.78
C ASN A 121 -13.57 -5.65 -10.54
N LEU A 122 -12.59 -4.95 -9.96
CA LEU A 122 -11.87 -3.90 -10.66
C LEU A 122 -10.94 -4.49 -11.72
N LYS A 123 -11.02 -3.94 -12.92
CA LYS A 123 -10.11 -4.31 -14.01
C LYS A 123 -8.78 -3.56 -13.90
N CYS A 124 -7.67 -4.28 -14.00
CA CYS A 124 -6.33 -3.74 -14.09
C CYS A 124 -5.70 -4.08 -15.42
N GLU A 125 -4.93 -3.13 -15.97
CA GLU A 125 -4.26 -3.30 -17.26
C GLU A 125 -3.03 -4.19 -17.15
N LYS A 126 -2.34 -4.11 -15.99
CA LYS A 126 -1.16 -4.93 -15.72
C LYS A 126 -1.50 -6.08 -14.78
N GLN A 127 -1.03 -7.24 -15.15
CA GLN A 127 -1.11 -8.43 -14.30
C GLN A 127 0.20 -8.59 -13.52
N PHE A 128 0.07 -8.87 -12.24
CA PHE A 128 1.18 -9.28 -11.38
C PHE A 128 1.35 -10.80 -11.50
N ASN A 129 2.55 -11.23 -11.89
CA ASN A 129 2.91 -12.63 -11.90
C ASN A 129 3.90 -12.89 -10.75
N PRO A 130 3.48 -13.52 -9.65
CA PRO A 130 4.33 -13.74 -8.48
C PRO A 130 5.54 -14.62 -8.78
N PHE A 131 5.43 -15.55 -9.70
CA PHE A 131 6.53 -16.45 -10.09
C PHE A 131 7.65 -15.67 -10.79
N ASN A 132 7.28 -14.80 -11.72
CA ASN A 132 8.24 -13.92 -12.39
C ASN A 132 8.85 -12.89 -11.42
N ASP A 133 8.07 -12.37 -10.49
CA ASP A 133 8.56 -11.41 -9.49
C ASP A 133 9.60 -12.07 -8.58
N ILE A 134 9.36 -13.29 -8.10
CA ILE A 134 10.32 -14.03 -7.29
C ILE A 134 11.63 -14.27 -8.07
N ARG A 135 11.56 -14.69 -9.33
CA ARG A 135 12.76 -14.90 -10.16
C ARG A 135 13.56 -13.60 -10.32
N LYS A 136 12.89 -12.48 -10.64
CA LYS A 136 13.55 -11.16 -10.73
C LYS A 136 14.23 -10.74 -9.43
N ARG A 137 13.59 -10.98 -8.28
CA ARG A 137 14.19 -10.66 -6.96
C ARG A 137 15.44 -11.49 -6.69
N ILE A 138 15.43 -12.76 -7.08
CA ILE A 138 16.60 -13.63 -6.95
C ILE A 138 17.75 -13.13 -7.84
N GLU A 139 17.48 -12.70 -9.08
CA GLU A 139 18.51 -12.11 -9.94
C GLU A 139 19.07 -10.81 -9.34
N ILE A 140 18.22 -9.94 -8.83
CA ILE A 140 18.68 -8.72 -8.12
C ILE A 140 19.59 -9.09 -6.93
N CYS A 141 19.23 -10.09 -6.16
CA CYS A 141 20.08 -10.57 -5.05
C CYS A 141 21.44 -11.05 -5.55
N LYS A 142 21.49 -11.76 -6.68
CA LYS A 142 22.75 -12.21 -7.29
C LYS A 142 23.59 -11.03 -7.78
N ASP A 143 22.98 -10.07 -8.48
CA ASP A 143 23.66 -8.88 -9.01
C ASP A 143 24.27 -8.03 -7.88
N LEU A 144 23.58 -7.97 -6.74
CA LEU A 144 24.03 -7.26 -5.53
C LEU A 144 24.95 -8.11 -4.63
N ASN A 145 25.29 -9.34 -5.04
CA ASN A 145 26.08 -10.28 -4.23
C ASN A 145 25.49 -10.55 -2.84
N LEU A 146 24.16 -10.54 -2.71
CA LEU A 146 23.48 -10.85 -1.47
C LEU A 146 23.43 -12.38 -1.25
N PRO A 147 23.53 -12.84 0.01
CA PRO A 147 23.50 -14.27 0.30
C PRO A 147 22.13 -14.86 -0.01
N LEU A 148 22.10 -15.95 -0.78
CA LEU A 148 20.92 -16.73 -1.06
C LEU A 148 20.93 -18.03 -0.21
N PRO A 149 19.74 -18.59 0.12
CA PRO A 149 19.65 -19.88 0.79
C PRO A 149 20.34 -20.98 0.00
N LYS A 150 21.01 -21.93 0.70
CA LYS A 150 21.64 -23.09 0.03
C LYS A 150 20.64 -23.92 -0.78
N SER A 151 19.38 -23.93 -0.37
CA SER A 151 18.27 -24.65 -1.02
C SER A 151 17.64 -23.89 -2.19
N ILE A 152 18.21 -22.79 -2.65
CA ILE A 152 17.57 -21.90 -3.65
C ILE A 152 17.18 -22.63 -4.94
N ASN A 153 18.01 -23.58 -5.42
CA ASN A 153 17.72 -24.33 -6.63
C ASN A 153 16.51 -25.26 -6.45
N ILE A 154 16.39 -25.94 -5.30
CA ILE A 154 15.23 -26.78 -4.98
C ILE A 154 13.96 -25.92 -4.89
N LEU A 155 14.05 -24.74 -4.29
CA LEU A 155 12.93 -23.81 -4.20
C LEU A 155 12.50 -23.29 -5.57
N LEU A 156 13.44 -23.06 -6.49
CA LEU A 156 13.13 -22.65 -7.87
C LEU A 156 12.47 -23.77 -8.69
N GLU A 157 12.88 -25.01 -8.51
CA GLU A 157 12.22 -26.18 -9.13
C GLU A 157 10.78 -26.31 -8.62
N PHE A 158 10.57 -26.18 -7.30
CA PHE A 158 9.25 -26.20 -6.68
C PHE A 158 8.39 -25.02 -7.15
N LEU A 159 8.96 -23.84 -7.27
CA LEU A 159 8.29 -22.66 -7.83
C LEU A 159 7.78 -22.92 -9.25
N THR A 160 8.60 -23.54 -10.09
CA THR A 160 8.24 -23.90 -11.47
C THR A 160 7.11 -24.92 -11.51
N TYR A 161 7.14 -25.92 -10.63
CA TYR A 161 6.05 -26.88 -10.47
C TYR A 161 4.74 -26.21 -10.05
N LEU A 162 4.79 -25.31 -9.07
CA LEU A 162 3.60 -24.55 -8.61
C LEU A 162 3.03 -23.68 -9.74
N GLU A 163 3.89 -22.97 -10.46
CA GLU A 163 3.47 -22.16 -11.61
C GLU A 163 2.72 -23.00 -12.65
N TYR A 164 3.27 -24.15 -13.01
CA TYR A 164 2.60 -25.09 -13.94
C TYR A 164 1.24 -25.55 -13.42
N LYS A 165 1.10 -25.82 -12.12
CA LYS A 165 -0.15 -26.28 -11.52
C LYS A 165 -1.20 -25.17 -11.42
N LEU A 166 -0.80 -23.96 -11.06
CA LEU A 166 -1.72 -22.85 -10.79
C LEU A 166 -2.15 -22.09 -12.06
N ASN A 167 -1.32 -22.08 -13.11
CA ASN A 167 -1.66 -21.40 -14.37
C ASN A 167 -2.73 -22.11 -15.20
N LYS A 168 -3.23 -23.26 -14.78
CA LYS A 168 -4.26 -24.02 -15.53
C LYS A 168 -5.64 -23.35 -15.54
N SER A 169 -5.95 -22.52 -14.55
CA SER A 169 -7.23 -21.79 -14.44
C SER A 169 -7.05 -20.56 -13.56
N PRO A 170 -6.34 -19.53 -14.01
CA PRO A 170 -6.09 -18.38 -13.18
C PRO A 170 -7.38 -17.59 -12.96
N LEU A 171 -7.78 -17.43 -11.70
CA LEU A 171 -8.73 -16.41 -11.30
C LEU A 171 -7.96 -15.09 -11.23
N ILE A 172 -8.28 -14.16 -12.13
CA ILE A 172 -7.60 -12.88 -12.23
C ILE A 172 -8.52 -11.79 -11.68
N GLY A 173 -8.04 -11.07 -10.69
CA GLY A 173 -8.71 -9.92 -10.09
C GLY A 173 -7.69 -9.00 -9.43
N LEU A 174 -8.12 -7.78 -9.09
CA LEU A 174 -7.30 -6.90 -8.26
C LEU A 174 -7.28 -7.42 -6.83
N CYS A 175 -6.14 -7.92 -6.38
CA CYS A 175 -5.97 -8.47 -5.04
C CYS A 175 -5.19 -7.50 -4.15
N HIS A 176 -5.53 -7.46 -2.86
CA HIS A 176 -4.82 -6.65 -1.87
C HIS A 176 -3.39 -7.16 -1.60
N ASN A 177 -3.18 -8.46 -1.63
CA ASN A 177 -1.91 -9.20 -1.46
C ASN A 177 -1.23 -9.06 -0.08
N ASP A 178 -1.71 -8.21 0.81
CA ASP A 178 -1.21 -8.04 2.17
C ASP A 178 -2.36 -7.66 3.13
N LEU A 179 -3.45 -8.43 3.05
CA LEU A 179 -4.65 -8.19 3.85
C LEU A 179 -4.44 -8.68 5.29
N ASN A 180 -4.08 -7.76 6.15
CA ASN A 180 -4.00 -7.98 7.60
C ASN A 180 -4.67 -6.82 8.34
N ALA A 181 -4.93 -6.96 9.64
CA ALA A 181 -5.67 -5.97 10.42
C ALA A 181 -5.04 -4.56 10.38
N SER A 182 -3.71 -4.46 10.34
CA SER A 182 -3.02 -3.17 10.32
C SER A 182 -3.17 -2.40 8.99
N ASN A 183 -3.65 -3.06 7.94
CA ASN A 183 -3.89 -2.48 6.63
C ASN A 183 -5.38 -2.22 6.37
N ILE A 184 -6.21 -2.30 7.41
CA ILE A 184 -7.65 -2.03 7.35
C ILE A 184 -7.98 -0.91 8.32
N ILE A 185 -8.75 0.07 7.87
CA ILE A 185 -9.34 1.10 8.72
C ILE A 185 -10.84 0.82 8.80
N LEU A 186 -11.30 0.45 10.00
CA LEU A 186 -12.71 0.27 10.30
C LEU A 186 -13.32 1.58 10.80
N THR A 187 -14.35 2.04 10.12
CA THR A 187 -15.22 3.14 10.56
C THR A 187 -16.56 2.57 11.04
N SER A 188 -17.47 3.40 11.52
CA SER A 188 -18.78 2.97 12.02
C SER A 188 -19.59 2.13 11.00
N ASN A 189 -19.37 2.34 9.69
CA ASN A 189 -20.19 1.73 8.65
C ASN A 189 -19.42 1.26 7.41
N LYS A 190 -18.08 1.28 7.44
CA LYS A 190 -17.28 1.05 6.24
C LYS A 190 -15.85 0.61 6.56
N LEU A 191 -15.24 -0.08 5.58
CA LEU A 191 -13.81 -0.43 5.56
C LEU A 191 -13.07 0.35 4.47
N TYR A 192 -11.84 0.72 4.80
CA TYR A 192 -10.86 1.29 3.89
C TYR A 192 -9.59 0.48 3.90
#